data_f9d3fd524f39f5ab272c164d09533fa5
#
_entry.id   f9d3fd524f39f5ab272c164d09533fa5
#
_cell.length_a   1.000
_cell.length_b   1.000
_cell.length_c   1.000
_cell.angle_alpha   90.00
_cell.angle_beta   90.00
_cell.angle_gamma   90.00
#
_symmetry.space_group_name_H-M   'P 1'
#
loop_
_entity.id
_entity.type
_entity.pdbx_description
1 polymer ?
#
loop_
_entity_poly.entity_id
_entity_poly.type
_entity_poly.pdbx_seq_one_letter_code
_entity_poly.pdbx_strand_id
1 'polypeptide(L)'
;RKVTTFGMNCHVLTGTRARLPVAILSIVFGLRNLQLKKTVELEGESKRTNFKGHIANTKVLVSNSAFWLVCLFNIALMTYLWGLNSWVPSYLMQDKGFNLKEFGVYSSFPFIAMLIGEVVGAFLSDKLGRRAIQVFSGLLLAGIFMYVMVIMTEPLLIIAAMSLSAMAWGFGVAAVFALLARVTTSNVGATAGGIFNGLGNFASAIAPVLIGYIVMQTHSFNLGITFLAAVAVIGSLFLVPLLKRY
;
A
#
# COMPACT_ATOMS: atom_id res chain seq x y z
N ARG A 1 24.54 -24.95 36.52
CA ARG A 1 24.37 -23.54 36.11
C ARG A 1 22.92 -23.31 35.80
N LYS A 2 22.26 -22.48 36.63
CA LYS A 2 20.83 -22.14 36.55
C LYS A 2 20.59 -21.19 35.36
N VAL A 3 19.65 -21.55 34.51
CA VAL A 3 19.10 -20.65 33.48
C VAL A 3 17.90 -19.96 34.12
N THR A 4 18.01 -18.67 34.32
CA THR A 4 16.93 -17.80 34.80
C THR A 4 15.94 -17.53 33.70
N THR A 5 14.73 -18.08 33.84
CA THR A 5 13.54 -17.75 33.04
C THR A 5 13.06 -16.35 33.41
N PHE A 6 13.04 -15.46 32.43
CA PHE A 6 12.48 -14.13 32.54
C PHE A 6 10.95 -14.24 32.54
N GLY A 7 10.35 -14.11 33.72
CA GLY A 7 8.90 -14.10 33.91
C GLY A 7 8.34 -12.73 33.56
N MET A 8 7.66 -12.62 32.42
CA MET A 8 6.80 -11.48 32.12
C MET A 8 5.43 -11.74 32.74
N ASN A 9 5.17 -11.08 33.88
CA ASN A 9 3.84 -11.00 34.49
C ASN A 9 2.92 -10.15 33.61
N CYS A 10 2.03 -10.79 32.86
CA CYS A 10 0.94 -10.14 32.18
C CYS A 10 -0.33 -10.26 33.05
N HIS A 11 -0.45 -9.38 34.03
CA HIS A 11 -1.72 -9.10 34.69
C HIS A 11 -2.43 -8.03 33.84
N VAL A 12 -3.41 -8.43 33.04
CA VAL A 12 -4.54 -7.54 32.67
C VAL A 12 -5.71 -8.36 32.09
N LEU A 13 -6.89 -8.10 32.66
CA LEU A 13 -8.25 -8.24 32.19
C LEU A 13 -8.97 -9.58 32.41
N THR A 14 -9.65 -9.57 33.50
CA THR A 14 -10.86 -10.32 33.85
C THR A 14 -11.99 -10.09 32.84
N GLY A 15 -12.23 -11.10 32.01
CA GLY A 15 -13.36 -11.17 31.10
C GLY A 15 -13.50 -12.61 30.58
N THR A 16 -13.96 -13.53 31.44
CA THR A 16 -14.00 -15.00 31.19
C THR A 16 -14.92 -15.41 30.03
N ARG A 17 -15.80 -14.53 29.51
CA ARG A 17 -16.75 -14.87 28.43
C ARG A 17 -16.23 -14.66 27.00
N ALA A 18 -15.19 -13.87 26.82
CA ALA A 18 -14.60 -13.62 25.48
C ALA A 18 -13.41 -14.55 25.15
N ARG A 19 -12.88 -15.28 26.12
CA ARG A 19 -11.68 -16.15 25.94
C ARG A 19 -11.98 -17.47 25.26
N LEU A 20 -13.17 -18.04 25.42
CA LEU A 20 -13.58 -19.32 24.85
C LEU A 20 -13.63 -19.29 23.30
N PRO A 21 -14.29 -18.34 22.64
CA PRO A 21 -14.33 -18.32 21.18
C PRO A 21 -12.97 -18.03 20.56
N VAL A 22 -12.14 -17.17 21.17
CA VAL A 22 -10.77 -16.90 20.68
C VAL A 22 -9.85 -18.11 20.85
N ALA A 23 -9.95 -18.84 21.97
CA ALA A 23 -9.20 -20.05 22.18
C ALA A 23 -9.61 -21.18 21.21
N ILE A 24 -10.91 -21.35 20.96
CA ILE A 24 -11.43 -22.33 19.97
C ILE A 24 -10.96 -21.95 18.54
N LEU A 25 -11.07 -20.67 18.16
CA LEU A 25 -10.55 -20.19 16.87
C LEU A 25 -9.03 -20.44 16.76
N SER A 26 -8.26 -20.16 17.81
CA SER A 26 -6.81 -20.38 17.82
C SER A 26 -6.44 -21.87 17.72
N ILE A 27 -7.21 -22.76 18.35
CA ILE A 27 -7.02 -24.23 18.27
C ILE A 27 -7.37 -24.70 16.86
N VAL A 28 -8.50 -24.28 16.28
CA VAL A 28 -8.93 -24.68 14.93
C VAL A 28 -7.95 -24.15 13.87
N PHE A 29 -7.48 -22.91 14.00
CA PHE A 29 -6.44 -22.35 13.13
C PHE A 29 -5.09 -23.04 13.35
N GLY A 30 -4.73 -23.36 14.59
CA GLY A 30 -3.50 -24.07 14.93
C GLY A 30 -3.46 -25.49 14.36
N LEU A 31 -4.54 -26.26 14.48
CA LEU A 31 -4.65 -27.60 13.90
C LEU A 31 -4.63 -27.58 12.37
N ARG A 32 -5.29 -26.60 11.75
CA ARG A 32 -5.24 -26.39 10.30
C ARG A 32 -3.84 -25.99 9.82
N ASN A 33 -3.12 -25.16 10.57
CA ASN A 33 -1.73 -24.79 10.27
C ASN A 33 -0.74 -25.95 10.45
N LEU A 34 -0.98 -26.87 11.39
CA LEU A 34 -0.15 -28.06 11.55
C LEU A 34 -0.29 -29.02 10.35
N GLN A 35 -1.50 -29.16 9.79
CA GLN A 35 -1.68 -29.94 8.56
C GLN A 35 -1.05 -29.28 7.35
N LEU A 36 -1.19 -27.94 7.22
CA LEU A 36 -0.54 -27.16 6.17
C LEU A 36 0.99 -27.20 6.29
N LYS A 37 1.53 -27.15 7.51
CA LYS A 37 2.97 -27.23 7.74
C LYS A 37 3.54 -28.60 7.32
N LYS A 38 2.81 -29.69 7.59
CA LYS A 38 3.21 -31.04 7.18
C LYS A 38 3.19 -31.22 5.65
N THR A 39 2.23 -30.60 4.95
CA THR A 39 2.18 -30.58 3.47
C THR A 39 3.29 -29.71 2.88
N VAL A 40 3.59 -28.58 3.49
CA VAL A 40 4.66 -27.65 3.06
C VAL A 40 6.05 -28.25 3.33
N GLU A 41 6.25 -29.01 4.42
CA GLU A 41 7.51 -29.71 4.68
C GLU A 41 7.75 -30.85 3.68
N LEU A 42 6.71 -31.60 3.29
CA LEU A 42 6.80 -32.64 2.26
C LEU A 42 7.05 -32.07 0.86
N GLU A 43 6.56 -30.84 0.56
CA GLU A 43 6.89 -30.11 -0.67
C GLU A 43 8.26 -29.40 -0.59
N GLY A 44 8.71 -29.01 0.60
CA GLY A 44 9.97 -28.29 0.84
C GLY A 44 11.22 -29.16 0.67
N GLU A 45 11.13 -30.48 0.95
CA GLU A 45 12.22 -31.43 0.68
C GLU A 45 12.43 -31.67 -0.83
N SER A 46 11.41 -31.47 -1.67
CA SER A 46 11.49 -31.63 -3.12
C SER A 46 12.08 -30.41 -3.86
N LYS A 47 12.24 -29.27 -3.19
CA LYS A 47 12.74 -28.01 -3.79
C LYS A 47 13.96 -27.44 -3.06
N ARG A 48 15.03 -28.17 -2.90
CA ARG A 48 16.36 -27.54 -2.86
C ARG A 48 16.60 -26.96 -4.25
N THR A 49 16.03 -25.78 -4.50
CA THR A 49 16.26 -25.00 -5.71
C THR A 49 17.76 -24.80 -5.85
N ASN A 50 18.32 -25.39 -6.90
CA ASN A 50 19.71 -25.24 -7.25
C ASN A 50 20.02 -23.72 -7.29
N PHE A 51 20.87 -23.23 -6.41
CA PHE A 51 21.21 -21.80 -6.25
C PHE A 51 21.57 -21.13 -7.58
N LYS A 52 22.22 -21.90 -8.50
CA LYS A 52 22.49 -21.44 -9.87
C LYS A 52 21.22 -21.18 -10.69
N GLY A 53 20.18 -21.98 -10.52
CA GLY A 53 18.88 -21.76 -11.17
C GLY A 53 18.18 -20.51 -10.63
N HIS A 54 18.32 -20.23 -9.33
CA HIS A 54 17.76 -19.02 -8.71
C HIS A 54 18.42 -17.75 -9.25
N ILE A 55 19.74 -17.75 -9.40
CA ILE A 55 20.49 -16.61 -9.99
C ILE A 55 20.08 -16.39 -11.46
N ALA A 56 19.97 -17.45 -12.24
CA ALA A 56 19.56 -17.36 -13.65
C ALA A 56 18.15 -16.77 -13.78
N ASN A 57 17.20 -17.23 -12.97
CA ASN A 57 15.82 -16.72 -12.97
C ASN A 57 15.76 -15.26 -12.49
N THR A 58 16.56 -14.87 -11.51
CA THR A 58 16.67 -13.46 -11.04
C THR A 58 17.20 -12.55 -12.15
N LYS A 59 18.17 -13.02 -12.94
CA LYS A 59 18.70 -12.26 -14.09
C LYS A 59 17.61 -12.02 -15.13
N VAL A 60 16.76 -13.01 -15.41
CA VAL A 60 15.62 -12.86 -16.31
C VAL A 60 14.60 -11.84 -15.76
N LEU A 61 14.32 -11.87 -14.44
CA LEU A 61 13.45 -10.89 -13.79
C LEU A 61 13.97 -9.46 -13.95
N VAL A 62 15.24 -9.23 -13.65
CA VAL A 62 15.86 -7.89 -13.74
C VAL A 62 15.93 -7.38 -15.17
N SER A 63 15.97 -8.27 -16.17
CA SER A 63 15.90 -7.90 -17.59
C SER A 63 14.49 -7.61 -18.09
N ASN A 64 13.46 -7.87 -17.30
CA ASN A 64 12.07 -7.66 -17.69
C ASN A 64 11.66 -6.19 -17.50
N SER A 65 11.48 -5.47 -18.60
CA SER A 65 11.05 -4.06 -18.58
C SER A 65 9.67 -3.86 -17.94
N ALA A 66 8.74 -4.80 -18.10
CA ALA A 66 7.43 -4.71 -17.46
C ALA A 66 7.52 -4.76 -15.93
N PHE A 67 8.43 -5.54 -15.37
CA PHE A 67 8.72 -5.55 -13.93
C PHE A 67 9.18 -4.19 -13.42
N TRP A 68 10.10 -3.53 -14.13
CA TRP A 68 10.61 -2.21 -13.73
C TRP A 68 9.56 -1.12 -13.84
N LEU A 69 8.66 -1.18 -14.85
CA LEU A 69 7.54 -0.24 -14.94
C LEU A 69 6.60 -0.37 -13.73
N VAL A 70 6.33 -1.59 -13.26
CA VAL A 70 5.54 -1.82 -12.05
C VAL A 70 6.29 -1.35 -10.79
N CYS A 71 7.61 -1.48 -10.73
CA CYS A 71 8.42 -0.95 -9.63
C CYS A 71 8.42 0.59 -9.61
N LEU A 72 8.58 1.25 -10.75
CA LEU A 72 8.51 2.71 -10.86
C LEU A 72 7.13 3.24 -10.46
N PHE A 73 6.07 2.56 -10.90
CA PHE A 73 4.72 2.85 -10.43
C PHE A 73 4.62 2.73 -8.90
N ASN A 74 5.17 1.69 -8.30
CA ASN A 74 5.12 1.49 -6.85
C ASN A 74 5.88 2.57 -6.07
N ILE A 75 7.00 3.06 -6.59
CA ILE A 75 7.70 4.22 -6.04
C ILE A 75 6.75 5.41 -5.95
N ALA A 76 6.04 5.74 -7.02
CA ALA A 76 5.07 6.84 -7.04
C ALA A 76 3.88 6.57 -6.09
N LEU A 77 3.36 5.35 -6.09
CA LEU A 77 2.26 4.91 -5.22
C LEU A 77 2.60 5.10 -3.73
N MET A 78 3.79 4.68 -3.32
CA MET A 78 4.25 4.77 -1.94
C MET A 78 4.64 6.21 -1.55
N THR A 79 5.28 6.94 -2.46
CA THR A 79 5.58 8.37 -2.27
C THR A 79 4.29 9.16 -2.02
N TYR A 80 3.26 8.93 -2.83
CA TYR A 80 1.96 9.55 -2.67
C TYR A 80 1.35 9.25 -1.30
N LEU A 81 1.22 7.97 -0.93
CA LEU A 81 0.56 7.56 0.31
C LEU A 81 1.27 8.12 1.56
N TRP A 82 2.58 7.90 1.66
CA TRP A 82 3.33 8.28 2.86
C TRP A 82 3.62 9.77 2.93
N GLY A 83 3.80 10.42 1.78
CA GLY A 83 3.86 11.87 1.70
C GLY A 83 2.56 12.51 2.19
N LEU A 84 1.42 12.00 1.73
CA LEU A 84 0.11 12.45 2.15
C LEU A 84 -0.12 12.27 3.65
N ASN A 85 0.07 11.04 4.16
CA ASN A 85 -0.14 10.74 5.58
C ASN A 85 0.72 11.61 6.52
N SER A 86 1.92 11.99 6.08
CA SER A 86 2.82 12.81 6.88
C SER A 86 2.43 14.28 6.91
N TRP A 87 1.90 14.83 5.81
CA TRP A 87 1.72 16.27 5.65
C TRP A 87 0.27 16.74 5.66
N VAL A 88 -0.71 15.87 5.41
CA VAL A 88 -2.14 16.24 5.44
C VAL A 88 -2.58 16.85 6.77
N PRO A 89 -2.18 16.34 7.94
CA PRO A 89 -2.58 16.97 9.19
C PRO A 89 -2.16 18.45 9.27
N SER A 90 -0.89 18.72 8.95
CA SER A 90 -0.36 20.09 8.94
C SER A 90 -1.03 20.95 7.88
N TYR A 91 -1.24 20.40 6.69
CA TYR A 91 -1.93 21.08 5.60
C TYR A 91 -3.36 21.50 5.97
N LEU A 92 -4.17 20.58 6.49
CA LEU A 92 -5.55 20.89 6.85
C LEU A 92 -5.64 21.92 7.99
N MET A 93 -4.78 21.79 9.00
CA MET A 93 -4.81 22.71 10.15
C MET A 93 -4.18 24.08 9.85
N GLN A 94 -3.05 24.13 9.13
CA GLN A 94 -2.29 25.39 8.95
C GLN A 94 -2.67 26.14 7.68
N ASP A 95 -3.03 25.46 6.60
CA ASP A 95 -3.36 26.08 5.32
C ASP A 95 -4.87 26.20 5.09
N LYS A 96 -5.63 25.17 5.47
CA LYS A 96 -7.09 25.13 5.29
C LYS A 96 -7.89 25.57 6.51
N GLY A 97 -7.24 25.87 7.64
CA GLY A 97 -7.86 26.45 8.83
C GLY A 97 -8.74 25.53 9.66
N PHE A 98 -8.60 24.20 9.49
CA PHE A 98 -9.34 23.23 10.32
C PHE A 98 -8.86 23.28 11.76
N ASN A 99 -9.79 23.30 12.71
CA ASN A 99 -9.43 23.14 14.12
C ASN A 99 -9.20 21.64 14.45
N LEU A 100 -8.56 21.37 15.60
CA LEU A 100 -8.19 20.01 16.01
C LEU A 100 -9.40 19.06 16.13
N LYS A 101 -10.57 19.57 16.55
CA LYS A 101 -11.79 18.78 16.68
C LYS A 101 -12.36 18.41 15.31
N GLU A 102 -12.41 19.37 14.41
CA GLU A 102 -12.84 19.16 13.02
C GLU A 102 -11.91 18.19 12.30
N PHE A 103 -10.59 18.38 12.43
CA PHE A 103 -9.60 17.46 11.89
C PHE A 103 -9.82 16.03 12.42
N GLY A 104 -10.03 15.86 13.73
CA GLY A 104 -10.24 14.52 14.32
C GLY A 104 -11.46 13.78 13.75
N VAL A 105 -12.56 14.50 13.51
CA VAL A 105 -13.77 13.90 12.93
C VAL A 105 -13.60 13.68 11.42
N TYR A 106 -13.18 14.70 10.70
CA TYR A 106 -13.14 14.68 9.23
C TYR A 106 -12.03 13.80 8.66
N SER A 107 -10.93 13.60 9.37
CA SER A 107 -9.86 12.70 8.95
C SER A 107 -10.27 11.22 8.88
N SER A 108 -11.38 10.84 9.51
CA SER A 108 -11.91 9.47 9.43
C SER A 108 -12.52 9.13 8.07
N PHE A 109 -13.12 10.11 7.37
CA PHE A 109 -13.82 9.87 6.11
C PHE A 109 -12.92 9.33 4.99
N PRO A 110 -11.71 9.85 4.75
CA PRO A 110 -10.81 9.30 3.75
C PRO A 110 -10.40 7.85 4.04
N PHE A 111 -10.19 7.47 5.31
CA PHE A 111 -9.87 6.08 5.65
C PHE A 111 -11.03 5.13 5.39
N ILE A 112 -12.28 5.55 5.71
CA ILE A 112 -13.48 4.77 5.38
C ILE A 112 -13.63 4.65 3.85
N ALA A 113 -13.45 5.75 3.12
CA ALA A 113 -13.52 5.75 1.68
C ALA A 113 -12.43 4.87 1.03
N MET A 114 -11.21 4.88 1.58
CA MET A 114 -10.11 4.01 1.17
C MET A 114 -10.47 2.54 1.34
N LEU A 115 -11.01 2.15 2.50
CA LEU A 115 -11.46 0.78 2.76
C LEU A 115 -12.55 0.34 1.77
N ILE A 116 -13.53 1.21 1.49
CA ILE A 116 -14.56 0.95 0.49
C ILE A 116 -13.91 0.74 -0.89
N GLY A 117 -12.96 1.60 -1.26
CA GLY A 117 -12.20 1.48 -2.50
C GLY A 117 -11.45 0.15 -2.62
N GLU A 118 -10.77 -0.29 -1.55
CA GLU A 118 -10.04 -1.57 -1.51
C GLU A 118 -10.99 -2.77 -1.69
N VAL A 119 -12.12 -2.78 -0.97
CA VAL A 119 -13.11 -3.86 -1.07
C VAL A 119 -13.71 -3.92 -2.47
N VAL A 120 -14.19 -2.79 -3.01
CA VAL A 120 -14.74 -2.70 -4.37
C VAL A 120 -13.68 -3.07 -5.41
N GLY A 121 -12.46 -2.57 -5.22
CA GLY A 121 -11.32 -2.85 -6.10
C GLY A 121 -10.95 -4.33 -6.12
N ALA A 122 -10.95 -5.01 -4.98
CA ALA A 122 -10.67 -6.44 -4.91
C ALA A 122 -11.71 -7.26 -5.69
N PHE A 123 -13.01 -7.01 -5.47
CA PHE A 123 -14.08 -7.69 -6.20
C PHE A 123 -14.01 -7.42 -7.72
N LEU A 124 -13.74 -6.19 -8.09
CA LEU A 124 -13.70 -5.81 -9.51
C LEU A 124 -12.45 -6.37 -10.21
N SER A 125 -11.31 -6.44 -9.52
CA SER A 125 -10.08 -7.08 -9.99
C SER A 125 -10.30 -8.53 -10.41
N ASP A 126 -11.02 -9.28 -9.58
CA ASP A 126 -11.29 -10.69 -9.84
C ASP A 126 -12.29 -10.87 -11.00
N LYS A 127 -13.31 -9.99 -11.08
CA LYS A 127 -14.35 -10.08 -12.13
C LYS A 127 -13.87 -9.64 -13.50
N LEU A 128 -13.13 -8.53 -13.58
CA LEU A 128 -12.72 -7.94 -14.88
C LEU A 128 -11.41 -8.52 -15.42
N GLY A 129 -10.53 -9.00 -14.55
CA GLY A 129 -9.22 -9.55 -14.94
C GLY A 129 -8.25 -8.55 -15.57
N ARG A 130 -8.65 -7.29 -15.78
CA ARG A 130 -7.84 -6.20 -16.38
C ARG A 130 -7.12 -5.41 -15.30
N ARG A 131 -6.15 -6.03 -14.66
CA ARG A 131 -5.48 -5.50 -13.45
C ARG A 131 -4.66 -4.24 -13.72
N ALA A 132 -4.00 -4.16 -14.88
CA ALA A 132 -3.21 -2.98 -15.23
C ALA A 132 -4.06 -1.71 -15.36
N ILE A 133 -5.25 -1.81 -15.96
CA ILE A 133 -6.18 -0.68 -16.10
C ILE A 133 -6.67 -0.22 -14.73
N GLN A 134 -7.03 -1.15 -13.85
CA GLN A 134 -7.50 -0.84 -12.51
C GLN A 134 -6.41 -0.12 -11.68
N VAL A 135 -5.20 -0.65 -11.68
CA VAL A 135 -4.06 -0.06 -10.96
C VAL A 135 -3.71 1.32 -11.51
N PHE A 136 -3.69 1.45 -12.84
CA PHE A 136 -3.48 2.73 -13.52
C PHE A 136 -4.53 3.78 -13.14
N SER A 137 -5.82 3.43 -13.32
CA SER A 137 -6.92 4.37 -13.05
C SER A 137 -7.00 4.76 -11.57
N GLY A 138 -6.70 3.84 -10.66
CA GLY A 138 -6.70 4.10 -9.22
C GLY A 138 -5.73 5.21 -8.84
N LEU A 139 -4.47 5.13 -9.23
CA LEU A 139 -3.47 6.15 -8.91
C LEU A 139 -3.68 7.44 -9.70
N LEU A 140 -4.10 7.36 -10.95
CA LEU A 140 -4.44 8.53 -11.77
C LEU A 140 -5.55 9.35 -11.14
N LEU A 141 -6.67 8.71 -10.80
CA LEU A 141 -7.81 9.39 -10.18
C LEU A 141 -7.45 9.90 -8.77
N ALA A 142 -6.63 9.16 -8.01
CA ALA A 142 -6.13 9.63 -6.73
C ALA A 142 -5.36 10.95 -6.87
N GLY A 143 -4.47 11.05 -7.83
CA GLY A 143 -3.74 12.29 -8.12
C GLY A 143 -4.65 13.44 -8.57
N ILE A 144 -5.62 13.16 -9.44
CA ILE A 144 -6.58 14.17 -9.92
C ILE A 144 -7.43 14.70 -8.75
N PHE A 145 -8.04 13.84 -7.94
CA PHE A 145 -8.84 14.27 -6.80
C PHE A 145 -8.02 14.98 -5.72
N MET A 146 -6.75 14.59 -5.57
CA MET A 146 -5.83 15.31 -4.69
C MET A 146 -5.58 16.74 -5.18
N TYR A 147 -5.39 16.94 -6.48
CA TYR A 147 -5.26 18.29 -7.05
C TYR A 147 -6.55 19.09 -6.88
N VAL A 148 -7.72 18.46 -7.08
CA VAL A 148 -9.03 19.08 -6.81
C VAL A 148 -9.12 19.55 -5.36
N MET A 149 -8.66 18.76 -4.39
CA MET A 149 -8.62 19.14 -2.97
C MET A 149 -7.81 20.43 -2.74
N VAL A 150 -6.68 20.59 -3.45
CA VAL A 150 -5.82 21.80 -3.30
C VAL A 150 -6.55 23.07 -3.73
N ILE A 151 -7.30 23.02 -4.82
CA ILE A 151 -8.01 24.19 -5.38
C ILE A 151 -9.33 24.52 -4.66
N MET A 152 -9.85 23.60 -3.85
CA MET A 152 -11.08 23.83 -3.09
C MET A 152 -10.81 24.68 -1.84
N THR A 153 -11.80 25.53 -1.51
CA THR A 153 -11.78 26.41 -0.32
C THR A 153 -12.80 25.95 0.73
N GLU A 154 -13.91 25.38 0.30
CA GLU A 154 -14.97 24.94 1.20
C GLU A 154 -14.59 23.66 1.94
N PRO A 155 -14.66 23.62 3.30
CA PRO A 155 -14.22 22.48 4.10
C PRO A 155 -14.85 21.15 3.68
N LEU A 156 -16.14 21.13 3.38
CA LEU A 156 -16.84 19.93 2.96
C LEU A 156 -16.33 19.39 1.63
N LEU A 157 -16.05 20.27 0.67
CA LEU A 157 -15.51 19.89 -0.64
C LEU A 157 -14.07 19.41 -0.54
N ILE A 158 -13.26 19.97 0.37
CA ILE A 158 -11.90 19.52 0.66
C ILE A 158 -11.94 18.07 1.15
N ILE A 159 -12.79 17.77 2.14
CA ILE A 159 -12.91 16.41 2.69
C ILE A 159 -13.50 15.45 1.67
N ALA A 160 -14.48 15.86 0.87
CA ALA A 160 -15.02 15.04 -0.20
C ALA A 160 -13.97 14.67 -1.25
N ALA A 161 -13.19 15.66 -1.73
CA ALA A 161 -12.12 15.43 -2.70
C ALA A 161 -11.02 14.52 -2.12
N MET A 162 -10.62 14.73 -0.86
CA MET A 162 -9.66 13.89 -0.17
C MET A 162 -10.18 12.46 -0.01
N SER A 163 -11.45 12.28 0.30
CA SER A 163 -12.09 10.96 0.44
C SER A 163 -12.17 10.24 -0.91
N LEU A 164 -12.52 10.94 -1.99
CA LEU A 164 -12.51 10.38 -3.34
C LEU A 164 -11.11 9.99 -3.79
N SER A 165 -10.10 10.80 -3.45
CA SER A 165 -8.71 10.49 -3.71
C SER A 165 -8.25 9.21 -2.98
N ALA A 166 -8.58 9.08 -1.71
CA ALA A 166 -8.28 7.90 -0.91
C ALA A 166 -9.02 6.64 -1.41
N MET A 167 -10.29 6.78 -1.80
CA MET A 167 -11.08 5.70 -2.40
C MET A 167 -10.48 5.22 -3.72
N ALA A 168 -10.07 6.13 -4.59
CA ALA A 168 -9.44 5.80 -5.86
C ALA A 168 -8.09 5.09 -5.64
N TRP A 169 -7.29 5.55 -4.68
CA TRP A 169 -6.04 4.89 -4.30
C TRP A 169 -6.31 3.46 -3.81
N GLY A 170 -7.24 3.26 -2.88
CA GLY A 170 -7.65 1.95 -2.37
C GLY A 170 -8.12 1.01 -3.47
N PHE A 171 -8.95 1.53 -4.41
CA PHE A 171 -9.40 0.78 -5.58
C PHE A 171 -8.23 0.27 -6.43
N GLY A 172 -7.21 1.08 -6.67
CA GLY A 172 -6.04 0.70 -7.45
C GLY A 172 -5.14 -0.30 -6.72
N VAL A 173 -4.84 -0.05 -5.44
CA VAL A 173 -3.88 -0.85 -4.67
C VAL A 173 -4.32 -2.30 -4.50
N ALA A 174 -5.63 -2.57 -4.45
CA ALA A 174 -6.19 -3.91 -4.33
C ALA A 174 -5.68 -4.88 -5.42
N ALA A 175 -5.35 -4.38 -6.62
CA ALA A 175 -4.89 -5.18 -7.75
C ALA A 175 -3.37 -5.17 -7.97
N VAL A 176 -2.60 -4.37 -7.21
CA VAL A 176 -1.16 -4.17 -7.46
C VAL A 176 -0.35 -5.45 -7.35
N PHE A 177 -0.52 -6.21 -6.27
CA PHE A 177 0.22 -7.48 -6.10
C PHE A 177 -0.20 -8.54 -7.13
N ALA A 178 -1.47 -8.52 -7.54
CA ALA A 178 -1.96 -9.40 -8.57
C ALA A 178 -1.40 -9.03 -9.96
N LEU A 179 -1.16 -7.74 -10.23
CA LEU A 179 -0.44 -7.28 -11.41
C LEU A 179 1.03 -7.69 -11.35
N LEU A 180 1.70 -7.49 -10.21
CA LEU A 180 3.08 -7.93 -10.00
C LEU A 180 3.25 -9.43 -10.28
N ALA A 181 2.34 -10.26 -9.77
CA ALA A 181 2.36 -11.71 -9.99
C ALA A 181 2.16 -12.10 -11.46
N ARG A 182 1.44 -11.30 -12.25
CA ARG A 182 1.27 -11.53 -13.70
C ARG A 182 2.49 -11.15 -14.53
N VAL A 183 3.21 -10.14 -14.09
CA VAL A 183 4.42 -9.64 -14.77
C VAL A 183 5.64 -10.50 -14.43
N THR A 184 5.58 -11.25 -13.33
CA THR A 184 6.67 -12.09 -12.85
C THR A 184 6.32 -13.58 -12.94
N THR A 185 7.34 -14.43 -12.99
CA THR A 185 7.15 -15.88 -12.93
C THR A 185 7.12 -16.36 -11.47
N SER A 186 6.39 -17.45 -11.19
CA SER A 186 6.25 -18.02 -9.85
C SER A 186 7.58 -18.34 -9.17
N ASN A 187 8.60 -18.70 -9.94
CA ASN A 187 9.92 -19.09 -9.44
C ASN A 187 10.73 -17.95 -8.81
N VAL A 188 10.38 -16.69 -9.10
CA VAL A 188 11.06 -15.48 -8.60
C VAL A 188 10.12 -14.54 -7.84
N GLY A 189 8.90 -14.98 -7.53
CA GLY A 189 7.89 -14.15 -6.87
C GLY A 189 8.35 -13.51 -5.56
N ALA A 190 9.05 -14.26 -4.71
CA ALA A 190 9.60 -13.72 -3.47
C ALA A 190 10.67 -12.64 -3.71
N THR A 191 11.59 -12.85 -4.66
CA THR A 191 12.61 -11.86 -5.03
C THR A 191 11.98 -10.63 -5.67
N ALA A 192 11.00 -10.82 -6.55
CA ALA A 192 10.25 -9.73 -7.18
C ALA A 192 9.51 -8.89 -6.13
N GLY A 193 8.80 -9.55 -5.20
CA GLY A 193 8.12 -8.88 -4.10
C GLY A 193 9.08 -8.12 -3.18
N GLY A 194 10.26 -8.69 -2.90
CA GLY A 194 11.31 -8.05 -2.10
C GLY A 194 11.84 -6.77 -2.75
N ILE A 195 12.18 -6.80 -4.05
CA ILE A 195 12.64 -5.62 -4.79
C ILE A 195 11.54 -4.57 -4.88
N PHE A 196 10.32 -4.99 -5.25
CA PHE A 196 9.15 -4.13 -5.36
C PHE A 196 8.87 -3.38 -4.04
N ASN A 197 8.76 -4.10 -2.93
CA ASN A 197 8.51 -3.50 -1.61
C ASN A 197 9.73 -2.68 -1.12
N GLY A 198 10.95 -3.15 -1.35
CA GLY A 198 12.16 -2.44 -0.97
C GLY A 198 12.25 -1.06 -1.61
N LEU A 199 12.02 -0.96 -2.92
CA LEU A 199 11.99 0.31 -3.66
C LEU A 199 10.85 1.23 -3.20
N GLY A 200 9.65 0.68 -2.98
CA GLY A 200 8.51 1.43 -2.48
C GLY A 200 8.75 2.01 -1.09
N ASN A 201 9.26 1.20 -0.16
CA ASN A 201 9.57 1.64 1.20
C ASN A 201 10.72 2.67 1.24
N PHE A 202 11.73 2.51 0.40
CA PHE A 202 12.79 3.52 0.26
C PHE A 202 12.21 4.87 -0.20
N ALA A 203 11.35 4.86 -1.20
CA ALA A 203 10.67 6.07 -1.67
C ALA A 203 9.76 6.68 -0.59
N SER A 204 9.05 5.85 0.17
CA SER A 204 8.19 6.30 1.27
C SER A 204 8.95 7.01 2.38
N ALA A 205 10.17 6.59 2.68
CA ALA A 205 11.02 7.23 3.67
C ALA A 205 11.52 8.63 3.21
N ILE A 206 11.73 8.80 1.91
CA ILE A 206 12.19 10.07 1.32
C ILE A 206 11.04 11.05 1.10
N ALA A 207 9.82 10.58 0.81
CA ALA A 207 8.68 11.41 0.45
C ALA A 207 8.38 12.55 1.44
N PRO A 208 8.29 12.33 2.77
CA PRO A 208 8.04 13.42 3.72
C PRO A 208 9.14 14.48 3.72
N VAL A 209 10.39 14.07 3.50
CA VAL A 209 11.56 14.98 3.47
C VAL A 209 11.49 15.89 2.24
N LEU A 210 11.15 15.33 1.07
CA LEU A 210 10.99 16.12 -0.17
C LEU A 210 9.87 17.14 -0.04
N ILE A 211 8.74 16.76 0.52
CA ILE A 211 7.63 17.70 0.72
C ILE A 211 8.03 18.77 1.73
N GLY A 212 8.67 18.39 2.85
CA GLY A 212 9.18 19.34 3.83
C GLY A 212 10.14 20.35 3.23
N TYR A 213 11.05 19.91 2.36
CA TYR A 213 11.94 20.78 1.63
C TYR A 213 11.19 21.75 0.71
N ILE A 214 10.19 21.27 -0.06
CA ILE A 214 9.36 22.11 -0.91
C ILE A 214 8.63 23.17 -0.08
N VAL A 215 7.97 22.77 1.01
CA VAL A 215 7.23 23.68 1.90
C VAL A 215 8.16 24.69 2.54
N MET A 216 9.35 24.30 2.97
CA MET A 216 10.34 25.19 3.57
C MET A 216 10.85 26.24 2.58
N GLN A 217 11.11 25.87 1.33
CA GLN A 217 11.61 26.80 0.29
C GLN A 217 10.52 27.72 -0.29
N THR A 218 9.30 27.21 -0.37
CA THR A 218 8.21 27.94 -1.06
C THR A 218 7.23 28.61 -0.10
N HIS A 219 7.32 28.29 1.21
CA HIS A 219 6.36 28.70 2.23
C HIS A 219 4.90 28.36 1.87
N SER A 220 4.69 27.31 1.05
CA SER A 220 3.39 26.91 0.54
C SER A 220 3.14 25.42 0.71
N PHE A 221 2.18 25.06 1.54
CA PHE A 221 1.69 23.68 1.65
C PHE A 221 1.00 23.21 0.37
N ASN A 222 0.30 24.11 -0.33
CA ASN A 222 -0.37 23.81 -1.60
C ASN A 222 0.61 23.26 -2.65
N LEU A 223 1.82 23.80 -2.74
CA LEU A 223 2.85 23.30 -3.65
C LEU A 223 3.35 21.90 -3.24
N GLY A 224 3.52 21.64 -1.96
CA GLY A 224 3.90 20.31 -1.45
C GLY A 224 2.85 19.24 -1.79
N ILE A 225 1.57 19.55 -1.60
CA ILE A 225 0.49 18.61 -1.93
C ILE A 225 0.31 18.48 -3.46
N THR A 226 0.45 19.57 -4.22
CA THR A 226 0.41 19.53 -5.69
C THR A 226 1.55 18.66 -6.25
N PHE A 227 2.74 18.70 -5.65
CA PHE A 227 3.83 17.79 -6.01
C PHE A 227 3.41 16.32 -5.85
N LEU A 228 2.74 15.94 -4.76
CA LEU A 228 2.23 14.58 -4.60
C LEU A 228 1.19 14.19 -5.64
N ALA A 229 0.29 15.12 -5.97
CA ALA A 229 -0.69 14.91 -7.05
C ALA A 229 0.00 14.67 -8.39
N ALA A 230 1.03 15.47 -8.71
CA ALA A 230 1.83 15.30 -9.92
C ALA A 230 2.58 13.95 -9.94
N VAL A 231 3.20 13.56 -8.83
CA VAL A 231 3.87 12.27 -8.68
C VAL A 231 2.89 11.10 -8.93
N ALA A 232 1.67 11.18 -8.40
CA ALA A 232 0.65 10.16 -8.62
C ALA A 232 0.22 10.08 -10.10
N VAL A 233 -0.03 11.22 -10.75
CA VAL A 233 -0.40 11.25 -12.17
C VAL A 233 0.75 10.74 -13.04
N ILE A 234 1.97 11.25 -12.88
CA ILE A 234 3.15 10.82 -13.66
C ILE A 234 3.44 9.34 -13.38
N GLY A 235 3.37 8.93 -12.12
CA GLY A 235 3.58 7.54 -11.72
C GLY A 235 2.60 6.57 -12.37
N SER A 236 1.34 6.98 -12.53
CA SER A 236 0.35 6.16 -13.23
C SER A 236 0.72 5.92 -14.69
N LEU A 237 1.32 6.90 -15.37
CA LEU A 237 1.70 6.81 -16.78
C LEU A 237 2.74 5.73 -17.07
N PHE A 238 3.54 5.30 -16.08
CA PHE A 238 4.46 4.17 -16.25
C PHE A 238 3.73 2.85 -16.59
N LEU A 239 2.45 2.73 -16.26
CA LEU A 239 1.67 1.54 -16.59
C LEU A 239 1.01 1.56 -17.98
N VAL A 240 1.03 2.69 -18.68
CA VAL A 240 0.41 2.83 -20.02
C VAL A 240 0.85 1.73 -20.99
N PRO A 241 2.15 1.37 -21.09
CA PRO A 241 2.58 0.28 -21.97
C PRO A 241 2.00 -1.09 -21.59
N LEU A 242 1.58 -1.27 -20.33
CA LEU A 242 1.08 -2.55 -19.80
C LEU A 242 -0.44 -2.70 -19.96
N LEU A 243 -1.19 -1.61 -20.22
CA LEU A 243 -2.66 -1.60 -20.27
C LEU A 243 -3.24 -2.54 -21.33
N LYS A 244 -2.50 -2.78 -22.42
CA LYS A 244 -2.92 -3.68 -23.51
C LYS A 244 -2.57 -5.15 -23.28
N ARG A 245 -1.65 -5.43 -22.32
CA ARG A 245 -1.11 -6.79 -22.12
C ARG A 245 -1.64 -7.47 -20.86
N TYR A 246 -1.97 -6.69 -19.85
CA TYR A 246 -2.34 -7.11 -18.49
C TYR A 246 -3.61 -6.42 -18.02
#